data_4920cd348bd0541cb8cbcdf5b91eac64
#
_entry.id   4920cd348bd0541cb8cbcdf5b91eac64
#
_cell.length_a   1.000
_cell.length_b   1.000
_cell.length_c   1.000
_cell.angle_alpha   90.00
_cell.angle_beta   90.00
_cell.angle_gamma   90.00
#
_symmetry.space_group_name_H-M   'P 1'
#
loop_
_entity.id
_entity.type
_entity.pdbx_description
1 polymer ?
#
loop_
_entity_poly.entity_id
_entity_poly.type
_entity_poly.pdbx_seq_one_letter_code
_entity_poly.pdbx_strand_id
1 'polypeptide(L)'
;DVAIGTENELLYNNLKEDLIPGISNLGMMIFGILLIVIYIIGRCKRIASAESLSLGCLSIAFAVNFNCPLFLNQYLYQNAVVQYYANYFSLFLLPLLVILYFEDIVPKLRMRWMFYGFLLLEAALSVVHFTGIASYTRTIKSFTAALGILAVVSIFLMIDTTERFNRISIILLLSFVCGNVIFFIFVSTLGDQTFIIRTGVLLYLALAVVNGIRKLMNEINRERESRLLQEIAYTDKLTKMGNRYALERDARECVLEQTSIV
;
A
#
# COMPACT_ATOMS: atom_id res chain seq x y z
N ASP A 1 -24.48 16.19 23.38
CA ASP A 1 -24.03 16.35 24.77
C ASP A 1 -22.98 17.44 24.82
N VAL A 2 -23.29 18.55 25.50
CA VAL A 2 -22.32 19.61 25.75
C VAL A 2 -21.50 19.16 26.96
N ALA A 3 -20.24 18.77 26.71
CA ALA A 3 -19.32 18.42 27.79
C ALA A 3 -19.02 19.69 28.62
N ILE A 4 -19.58 19.78 29.82
CA ILE A 4 -19.28 20.83 30.79
C ILE A 4 -18.15 20.29 31.66
N GLY A 5 -16.92 20.70 31.36
CA GLY A 5 -15.74 20.35 32.13
C GLY A 5 -14.72 21.48 32.12
N THR A 6 -13.71 21.38 32.98
CA THR A 6 -12.56 22.29 32.89
C THR A 6 -11.82 22.06 31.58
N GLU A 7 -11.11 23.08 31.06
CA GLU A 7 -10.33 22.99 29.80
C GLU A 7 -9.38 21.78 29.82
N ASN A 8 -8.77 21.49 30.96
CA ASN A 8 -7.88 20.34 31.14
C ASN A 8 -8.59 18.99 31.07
N GLU A 9 -9.84 18.89 31.57
CA GLU A 9 -10.63 17.64 31.46
C GLU A 9 -11.08 17.39 30.04
N LEU A 10 -11.48 18.42 29.31
CA LEU A 10 -11.82 18.31 27.89
C LEU A 10 -10.62 17.89 27.07
N LEU A 11 -9.44 18.52 27.30
CA LEU A 11 -8.20 18.16 26.64
C LEU A 11 -7.82 16.70 26.92
N TYR A 12 -7.90 16.27 28.18
CA TYR A 12 -7.59 14.90 28.59
C TYR A 12 -8.50 13.86 27.91
N ASN A 13 -9.81 14.14 27.89
CA ASN A 13 -10.78 13.23 27.28
C ASN A 13 -10.56 13.11 25.75
N ASN A 14 -10.35 14.23 25.05
CA ASN A 14 -10.05 14.22 23.62
C ASN A 14 -8.75 13.48 23.30
N LEU A 15 -7.68 13.70 24.09
CA LEU A 15 -6.42 12.96 23.91
C LEU A 15 -6.59 11.47 24.16
N LYS A 16 -7.40 11.07 25.14
CA LYS A 16 -7.70 9.67 25.45
C LYS A 16 -8.45 8.99 24.30
N GLU A 17 -9.42 9.68 23.70
CA GLU A 17 -10.18 9.19 22.56
C GLU A 17 -9.28 9.00 21.32
N ASP A 18 -8.32 9.89 21.11
CA ASP A 18 -7.39 9.84 19.98
C ASP A 18 -6.24 8.85 20.15
N LEU A 19 -6.00 8.32 21.35
CA LEU A 19 -4.84 7.48 21.63
C LEU A 19 -4.83 6.21 20.80
N ILE A 20 -5.93 5.45 20.79
CA ILE A 20 -6.04 4.20 20.02
C ILE A 20 -5.99 4.47 18.51
N PRO A 21 -6.77 5.43 17.97
CA PRO A 21 -6.64 5.85 16.59
C PRO A 21 -5.21 6.27 16.20
N GLY A 22 -4.56 7.07 17.04
CA GLY A 22 -3.21 7.56 16.79
C GLY A 22 -2.16 6.44 16.72
N ILE A 23 -2.23 5.48 17.67
CA ILE A 23 -1.35 4.30 17.67
C ILE A 23 -1.59 3.45 16.40
N SER A 24 -2.85 3.27 16.02
CA SER A 24 -3.22 2.53 14.81
C SER A 24 -2.64 3.18 13.54
N ASN A 25 -2.74 4.49 13.43
CA ASN A 25 -2.21 5.25 12.29
C ASN A 25 -0.69 5.22 12.25
N LEU A 26 -0.02 5.30 13.41
CA LEU A 26 1.42 5.13 13.52
C LEU A 26 1.85 3.72 13.08
N GLY A 27 1.08 2.70 13.45
CA GLY A 27 1.29 1.32 12.98
C GLY A 27 1.21 1.20 11.46
N MET A 28 0.20 1.82 10.82
CA MET A 28 0.08 1.86 9.36
C MET A 28 1.29 2.56 8.71
N MET A 29 1.76 3.65 9.30
CA MET A 29 2.93 4.38 8.79
C MET A 29 4.20 3.52 8.87
N ILE A 30 4.42 2.81 9.99
CA ILE A 30 5.54 1.90 10.17
C ILE A 30 5.48 0.74 9.16
N PHE A 31 4.33 0.10 8.99
CA PHE A 31 4.16 -0.97 7.99
C PHE A 31 4.39 -0.46 6.56
N GLY A 32 3.93 0.74 6.24
CA GLY A 32 4.22 1.36 4.95
C GLY A 32 5.70 1.56 4.69
N ILE A 33 6.44 2.08 5.68
CA ILE A 33 7.90 2.25 5.61
C ILE A 33 8.59 0.90 5.46
N LEU A 34 8.19 -0.13 6.22
CA LEU A 34 8.75 -1.48 6.12
C LEU A 34 8.55 -2.08 4.72
N LEU A 35 7.39 -1.90 4.10
CA LEU A 35 7.12 -2.37 2.74
C LEU A 35 8.00 -1.65 1.70
N ILE A 36 8.22 -0.36 1.85
CA ILE A 36 9.14 0.40 0.99
C ILE A 36 10.58 -0.09 1.17
N VAL A 37 11.00 -0.36 2.40
CA VAL A 37 12.33 -0.93 2.68
C VAL A 37 12.49 -2.31 2.05
N ILE A 38 11.48 -3.18 2.16
CA ILE A 38 11.46 -4.50 1.50
C ILE A 38 11.61 -4.34 -0.02
N TYR A 39 10.91 -3.38 -0.62
CA TYR A 39 11.05 -3.06 -2.04
C TYR A 39 12.47 -2.61 -2.41
N ILE A 40 13.06 -1.69 -1.64
CA ILE A 40 14.42 -1.17 -1.89
C ILE A 40 15.45 -2.32 -1.82
N ILE A 41 15.38 -3.16 -0.77
CA ILE A 41 16.26 -4.32 -0.62
C ILE A 41 16.09 -5.30 -1.79
N GLY A 42 14.82 -5.59 -2.15
CA GLY A 42 14.50 -6.44 -3.29
C GLY A 42 15.04 -5.88 -4.60
N ARG A 43 14.97 -4.56 -4.81
CA ARG A 43 15.50 -3.90 -6.01
C ARG A 43 17.02 -3.99 -6.10
N CYS A 44 17.73 -3.80 -4.99
CA CYS A 44 19.19 -3.99 -4.95
C CYS A 44 19.60 -5.43 -5.33
N LYS A 45 18.73 -6.39 -5.04
CA LYS A 45 18.95 -7.81 -5.37
C LYS A 45 18.31 -8.27 -6.70
N ARG A 46 17.70 -7.37 -7.48
CA ARG A 46 16.94 -7.65 -8.70
C ARG A 46 15.71 -8.55 -8.51
N ILE A 47 15.14 -8.58 -7.30
CA ILE A 47 14.01 -9.44 -6.89
C ILE A 47 12.77 -8.58 -6.59
N ALA A 48 12.86 -7.26 -6.79
CA ALA A 48 11.83 -6.33 -6.35
C ALA A 48 10.46 -6.62 -6.97
N SER A 49 9.45 -6.72 -6.11
CA SER A 49 8.05 -6.73 -6.51
C SER A 49 7.49 -5.31 -6.38
N ALA A 50 6.97 -4.75 -7.46
CA ALA A 50 6.40 -3.39 -7.47
C ALA A 50 5.22 -3.28 -6.49
N GLU A 51 4.50 -4.38 -6.23
CA GLU A 51 3.39 -4.44 -5.28
C GLU A 51 3.75 -3.97 -3.87
N SER A 52 5.01 -4.19 -3.42
CA SER A 52 5.46 -3.75 -2.11
C SER A 52 5.63 -2.23 -2.02
N LEU A 53 6.01 -1.59 -3.13
CA LEU A 53 6.15 -0.14 -3.20
C LEU A 53 4.77 0.54 -3.21
N SER A 54 3.88 0.11 -4.11
CA SER A 54 2.55 0.70 -4.24
C SER A 54 1.73 0.52 -2.95
N LEU A 55 1.80 -0.66 -2.32
CA LEU A 55 1.16 -0.90 -1.03
C LEU A 55 1.78 -0.08 0.11
N GLY A 56 3.10 0.10 0.11
CA GLY A 56 3.79 0.95 1.09
C GLY A 56 3.34 2.41 0.99
N CYS A 57 3.27 2.96 -0.22
CA CYS A 57 2.74 4.30 -0.47
C CYS A 57 1.27 4.43 -0.07
N LEU A 58 0.45 3.42 -0.39
CA LEU A 58 -0.96 3.37 -0.01
C LEU A 58 -1.14 3.38 1.51
N SER A 59 -0.33 2.61 2.24
CA SER A 59 -0.33 2.56 3.70
C SER A 59 -0.03 3.93 4.33
N ILE A 60 0.98 4.63 3.81
CA ILE A 60 1.32 5.98 4.29
C ILE A 60 0.20 6.98 3.97
N ALA A 61 -0.41 6.89 2.78
CA ALA A 61 -1.55 7.74 2.42
C ALA A 61 -2.75 7.51 3.34
N PHE A 62 -3.07 6.27 3.71
CA PHE A 62 -4.09 5.96 4.72
C PHE A 62 -3.74 6.54 6.08
N ALA A 63 -2.49 6.36 6.54
CA ALA A 63 -2.04 6.89 7.82
C ALA A 63 -2.18 8.41 7.88
N VAL A 64 -1.80 9.13 6.83
CA VAL A 64 -1.95 10.59 6.73
C VAL A 64 -3.43 10.98 6.75
N ASN A 65 -4.27 10.33 5.93
CA ASN A 65 -5.69 10.63 5.84
C ASN A 65 -6.40 10.44 7.19
N PHE A 66 -6.14 9.34 7.89
CA PHE A 66 -6.74 9.05 9.19
C PHE A 66 -6.18 9.88 10.35
N ASN A 67 -4.97 10.47 10.20
CA ASN A 67 -4.40 11.38 11.18
C ASN A 67 -5.01 12.78 11.11
N CYS A 68 -5.38 13.26 9.93
CA CYS A 68 -5.86 14.62 9.75
C CYS A 68 -7.03 15.01 10.66
N PRO A 69 -8.07 14.17 10.88
CA PRO A 69 -9.21 14.50 11.73
C PRO A 69 -8.94 14.38 13.24
N LEU A 70 -7.80 13.80 13.67
CA LEU A 70 -7.51 13.62 15.09
C LEU A 70 -7.26 14.96 15.78
N PHE A 71 -7.82 15.11 16.97
CA PHE A 71 -7.63 16.29 17.80
C PHE A 71 -6.16 16.53 18.14
N LEU A 72 -5.42 15.46 18.44
CA LEU A 72 -3.97 15.52 18.69
C LEU A 72 -3.23 16.20 17.54
N ASN A 73 -3.56 15.85 16.29
CA ASN A 73 -2.94 16.45 15.11
C ASN A 73 -3.35 17.91 14.93
N GLN A 74 -4.62 18.24 15.21
CA GLN A 74 -5.12 19.62 15.20
C GLN A 74 -4.44 20.48 16.26
N TYR A 75 -4.17 19.91 17.42
CA TYR A 75 -3.46 20.59 18.52
C TYR A 75 -1.99 20.86 18.19
N LEU A 76 -1.31 19.90 17.55
CA LEU A 76 0.10 20.02 17.17
C LEU A 76 0.31 20.97 15.98
N TYR A 77 -0.57 20.90 14.99
CA TYR A 77 -0.46 21.67 13.75
C TYR A 77 -1.54 22.74 13.65
N GLN A 78 -1.59 23.71 14.45
CA GLN A 78 -2.63 24.75 14.63
C GLN A 78 -3.11 25.47 13.33
N ASN A 79 -2.83 24.93 12.15
CA ASN A 79 -3.22 25.47 10.86
C ASN A 79 -4.36 24.64 10.22
N ALA A 80 -5.61 25.06 10.48
CA ALA A 80 -6.80 24.38 9.96
C ALA A 80 -6.84 24.30 8.42
N VAL A 81 -6.24 25.26 7.71
CA VAL A 81 -6.21 25.27 6.25
C VAL A 81 -5.32 24.15 5.72
N VAL A 82 -4.12 23.99 6.31
CA VAL A 82 -3.20 22.90 5.92
C VAL A 82 -3.83 21.56 6.20
N GLN A 83 -4.47 21.36 7.36
CA GLN A 83 -5.14 20.12 7.70
C GLN A 83 -6.30 19.79 6.76
N TYR A 84 -7.10 20.80 6.41
CA TYR A 84 -8.20 20.66 5.47
C TYR A 84 -7.68 20.11 4.12
N TYR A 85 -6.70 20.77 3.53
CA TYR A 85 -6.14 20.33 2.26
C TYR A 85 -5.41 18.98 2.36
N ALA A 86 -4.64 18.75 3.43
CA ALA A 86 -3.95 17.48 3.63
C ALA A 86 -4.93 16.30 3.69
N ASN A 87 -6.08 16.47 4.37
CA ASN A 87 -7.12 15.46 4.44
C ASN A 87 -7.71 15.13 3.06
N TYR A 88 -8.09 16.15 2.29
CA TYR A 88 -8.70 15.91 0.98
C TYR A 88 -7.70 15.40 -0.06
N PHE A 89 -6.48 15.94 -0.10
CA PHE A 89 -5.46 15.44 -1.03
C PHE A 89 -5.01 14.02 -0.70
N SER A 90 -4.87 13.67 0.59
CA SER A 90 -4.59 12.29 0.96
C SER A 90 -5.74 11.35 0.57
N LEU A 91 -7.00 11.77 0.75
CA LEU A 91 -8.18 11.01 0.34
C LEU A 91 -8.21 10.80 -1.19
N PHE A 92 -7.90 11.82 -1.97
CA PHE A 92 -7.87 11.75 -3.43
C PHE A 92 -6.74 10.84 -3.93
N LEU A 93 -5.60 10.82 -3.25
CA LEU A 93 -4.48 9.95 -3.60
C LEU A 93 -4.80 8.45 -3.42
N LEU A 94 -5.74 8.10 -2.52
CA LEU A 94 -6.06 6.69 -2.21
C LEU A 94 -6.52 5.88 -3.43
N PRO A 95 -7.51 6.29 -4.24
CA PRO A 95 -7.95 5.49 -5.37
C PRO A 95 -6.86 5.29 -6.42
N LEU A 96 -6.02 6.30 -6.64
CA LEU A 96 -4.91 6.21 -7.59
C LEU A 96 -3.89 5.16 -7.14
N LEU A 97 -3.53 5.16 -5.84
CA LEU A 97 -2.61 4.17 -5.27
C LEU A 97 -3.23 2.77 -5.21
N VAL A 98 -4.53 2.65 -4.96
CA VAL A 98 -5.25 1.37 -5.01
C VAL A 98 -5.21 0.78 -6.42
N ILE A 99 -5.46 1.58 -7.45
CA ILE A 99 -5.42 1.13 -8.83
C ILE A 99 -4.00 0.68 -9.22
N LEU A 100 -2.97 1.45 -8.85
CA LEU A 100 -1.57 1.07 -9.09
C LEU A 100 -1.22 -0.24 -8.39
N TYR A 101 -1.64 -0.40 -7.14
CA TYR A 101 -1.44 -1.63 -6.39
C TYR A 101 -2.08 -2.84 -7.07
N PHE A 102 -3.29 -2.69 -7.61
CA PHE A 102 -3.97 -3.76 -8.33
C PHE A 102 -3.31 -4.09 -9.67
N GLU A 103 -2.81 -3.10 -10.42
CA GLU A 103 -2.01 -3.36 -11.63
C GLU A 103 -0.73 -4.14 -11.33
N ASP A 104 -0.09 -3.88 -10.18
CA ASP A 104 1.12 -4.59 -9.76
C ASP A 104 0.84 -6.06 -9.41
N ILE A 105 -0.34 -6.36 -8.82
CA ILE A 105 -0.73 -7.74 -8.44
C ILE A 105 -1.24 -8.53 -9.65
N VAL A 106 -2.01 -7.89 -10.53
CA VAL A 106 -2.65 -8.52 -11.68
C VAL A 106 -2.24 -7.79 -12.97
N PRO A 107 -1.04 -8.06 -13.52
CA PRO A 107 -0.54 -7.34 -14.70
C PRO A 107 -1.42 -7.48 -15.95
N LYS A 108 -2.29 -8.50 -16.00
CA LYS A 108 -3.27 -8.70 -17.09
C LYS A 108 -4.41 -7.67 -17.03
N LEU A 109 -4.65 -7.09 -15.88
CA LEU A 109 -5.72 -6.12 -15.65
C LEU A 109 -5.23 -4.74 -16.09
N ARG A 110 -5.65 -4.31 -17.28
CA ARG A 110 -5.36 -2.94 -17.75
C ARG A 110 -6.31 -1.95 -17.06
N MET A 111 -6.02 -1.57 -15.82
CA MET A 111 -6.84 -0.62 -15.05
C MET A 111 -6.47 0.85 -15.30
N ARG A 112 -5.54 1.14 -16.21
CA ARG A 112 -5.08 2.51 -16.51
C ARG A 112 -6.19 3.47 -16.89
N TRP A 113 -7.25 3.00 -17.56
CA TRP A 113 -8.42 3.82 -17.87
C TRP A 113 -9.14 4.29 -16.60
N MET A 114 -9.21 3.45 -15.56
CA MET A 114 -9.77 3.85 -14.25
C MET A 114 -8.87 4.86 -13.56
N PHE A 115 -7.54 4.69 -13.63
CA PHE A 115 -6.58 5.65 -13.10
C PHE A 115 -6.79 7.04 -13.71
N TYR A 116 -6.86 7.15 -15.04
CA TYR A 116 -7.13 8.41 -15.72
C TYR A 116 -8.53 8.95 -15.43
N GLY A 117 -9.52 8.07 -15.28
CA GLY A 117 -10.88 8.45 -14.90
C GLY A 117 -10.95 9.09 -13.51
N PHE A 118 -10.27 8.50 -12.52
CA PHE A 118 -10.18 9.08 -11.17
C PHE A 118 -9.36 10.37 -11.17
N LEU A 119 -8.24 10.42 -11.87
CA LEU A 119 -7.43 11.63 -12.00
C LEU A 119 -8.24 12.80 -12.59
N LEU A 120 -9.05 12.52 -13.61
CA LEU A 120 -9.92 13.53 -14.23
C LEU A 120 -11.05 13.96 -13.27
N LEU A 121 -11.63 13.02 -12.53
CA LEU A 121 -12.63 13.31 -11.50
C LEU A 121 -12.06 14.22 -10.42
N GLU A 122 -10.87 13.92 -9.91
CA GLU A 122 -10.19 14.71 -8.88
C GLU A 122 -9.85 16.11 -9.38
N ALA A 123 -9.34 16.21 -10.61
CA ALA A 123 -9.09 17.50 -11.25
C ALA A 123 -10.38 18.33 -11.38
N ALA A 124 -11.49 17.70 -11.82
CA ALA A 124 -12.78 18.37 -11.93
C ALA A 124 -13.31 18.84 -10.56
N LEU A 125 -13.23 18.00 -9.52
CA LEU A 125 -13.64 18.36 -8.16
C LEU A 125 -12.77 19.50 -7.60
N SER A 126 -11.48 19.50 -7.89
CA SER A 126 -10.56 20.56 -7.49
C SER A 126 -10.90 21.87 -8.18
N VAL A 127 -11.19 21.87 -9.47
CA VAL A 127 -11.65 23.05 -10.20
C VAL A 127 -12.96 23.59 -9.60
N VAL A 128 -13.93 22.74 -9.35
CA VAL A 128 -15.22 23.11 -8.73
C VAL A 128 -15.02 23.73 -7.35
N HIS A 129 -14.06 23.23 -6.57
CA HIS A 129 -13.73 23.78 -5.27
C HIS A 129 -13.07 25.16 -5.37
N PHE A 130 -12.03 25.31 -6.21
CA PHE A 130 -11.28 26.58 -6.34
C PHE A 130 -12.08 27.66 -7.05
N THR A 131 -13.05 27.32 -7.89
CA THR A 131 -14.01 28.28 -8.47
C THR A 131 -15.11 28.72 -7.48
N GLY A 132 -15.18 28.11 -6.29
CA GLY A 132 -16.17 28.44 -5.26
C GLY A 132 -17.58 27.88 -5.53
N ILE A 133 -17.77 27.07 -6.57
CA ILE A 133 -19.07 26.47 -6.90
C ILE A 133 -19.53 25.50 -5.82
N ALA A 134 -18.63 24.61 -5.37
CA ALA A 134 -18.90 23.71 -4.26
C ALA A 134 -17.63 23.40 -3.46
N SER A 135 -17.76 23.28 -2.14
CA SER A 135 -16.65 22.84 -1.28
C SER A 135 -16.41 21.34 -1.38
N TYR A 136 -15.19 20.90 -1.09
CA TYR A 136 -14.88 19.46 -0.97
C TYR A 136 -15.82 18.74 -0.01
N THR A 137 -16.23 19.37 1.07
CA THR A 137 -17.19 18.82 2.04
C THR A 137 -18.54 18.43 1.41
N ARG A 138 -19.00 19.16 0.40
CA ARG A 138 -20.25 18.83 -0.33
C ARG A 138 -20.04 17.69 -1.32
N THR A 139 -18.88 17.63 -1.96
CA THR A 139 -18.58 16.64 -3.02
C THR A 139 -18.04 15.32 -2.48
N ILE A 140 -17.66 15.26 -1.18
CA ILE A 140 -17.07 14.07 -0.57
C ILE A 140 -17.98 12.84 -0.66
N LYS A 141 -19.29 13.00 -0.51
CA LYS A 141 -20.24 11.87 -0.61
C LYS A 141 -20.22 11.23 -2.00
N SER A 142 -20.21 12.05 -3.05
CA SER A 142 -20.13 11.56 -4.43
C SER A 142 -18.78 10.87 -4.71
N PHE A 143 -17.70 11.43 -4.18
CA PHE A 143 -16.36 10.83 -4.29
C PHE A 143 -16.28 9.49 -3.54
N THR A 144 -16.81 9.42 -2.32
CA THR A 144 -16.86 8.17 -1.53
C THR A 144 -17.71 7.10 -2.22
N ALA A 145 -18.83 7.48 -2.85
CA ALA A 145 -19.62 6.55 -3.66
C ALA A 145 -18.82 6.01 -4.86
N ALA A 146 -18.03 6.85 -5.54
CA ALA A 146 -17.13 6.40 -6.61
C ALA A 146 -16.05 5.44 -6.11
N LEU A 147 -15.49 5.67 -4.92
CA LEU A 147 -14.58 4.72 -4.26
C LEU A 147 -15.25 3.37 -3.98
N GLY A 148 -16.51 3.37 -3.53
CA GLY A 148 -17.28 2.15 -3.33
C GLY A 148 -17.48 1.36 -4.62
N ILE A 149 -17.81 2.04 -5.72
CA ILE A 149 -17.92 1.42 -7.04
C ILE A 149 -16.56 0.82 -7.46
N LEU A 150 -15.46 1.55 -7.28
CA LEU A 150 -14.11 1.04 -7.56
C LEU A 150 -13.83 -0.23 -6.77
N ALA A 151 -14.15 -0.25 -5.47
CA ALA A 151 -13.94 -1.42 -4.62
C ALA A 151 -14.75 -2.63 -5.11
N VAL A 152 -16.04 -2.45 -5.44
CA VAL A 152 -16.89 -3.52 -5.97
C VAL A 152 -16.35 -4.06 -7.30
N VAL A 153 -16.02 -3.17 -8.24
CA VAL A 153 -15.44 -3.57 -9.53
C VAL A 153 -14.12 -4.33 -9.32
N SER A 154 -13.28 -3.87 -8.41
CA SER A 154 -12.02 -4.54 -8.08
C SER A 154 -12.22 -5.94 -7.50
N ILE A 155 -13.25 -6.17 -6.67
CA ILE A 155 -13.61 -7.51 -6.17
C ILE A 155 -13.95 -8.43 -7.34
N PHE A 156 -14.81 -8.00 -8.26
CA PHE A 156 -15.20 -8.81 -9.41
C PHE A 156 -14.01 -9.15 -10.31
N LEU A 157 -13.13 -8.19 -10.56
CA LEU A 157 -11.95 -8.39 -11.38
C LEU A 157 -10.92 -9.33 -10.75
N MET A 158 -10.92 -9.45 -9.43
CA MET A 158 -9.96 -10.28 -8.68
C MET A 158 -10.40 -11.72 -8.44
N ILE A 159 -11.64 -12.09 -8.77
CA ILE A 159 -12.14 -13.46 -8.61
C ILE A 159 -11.28 -14.47 -9.37
N ASP A 160 -10.65 -14.05 -10.45
CA ASP A 160 -9.87 -14.89 -11.37
C ASP A 160 -8.35 -14.88 -11.12
N THR A 161 -7.87 -14.32 -10.01
CA THR A 161 -6.44 -14.29 -9.68
C THR A 161 -5.92 -15.66 -9.25
N THR A 162 -4.74 -16.03 -9.74
CA THR A 162 -4.13 -17.36 -9.57
C THR A 162 -3.66 -17.65 -8.14
N GLU A 163 -3.25 -16.65 -7.37
CA GLU A 163 -2.73 -16.84 -6.01
C GLU A 163 -3.84 -16.75 -4.96
N ARG A 164 -4.18 -17.89 -4.34
CA ARG A 164 -5.25 -18.01 -3.33
C ARG A 164 -5.06 -17.08 -2.12
N PHE A 165 -3.82 -16.89 -1.65
CA PHE A 165 -3.54 -16.05 -0.47
C PHE A 165 -3.78 -14.57 -0.76
N ASN A 166 -3.27 -14.06 -1.88
CA ASN A 166 -3.47 -12.68 -2.30
C ASN A 166 -4.95 -12.39 -2.54
N ARG A 167 -5.67 -13.31 -3.18
CA ARG A 167 -7.11 -13.21 -3.41
C ARG A 167 -7.90 -13.01 -2.11
N ILE A 168 -7.66 -13.85 -1.10
CA ILE A 168 -8.38 -13.77 0.18
C ILE A 168 -8.07 -12.45 0.89
N SER A 169 -6.80 -12.05 0.94
CA SER A 169 -6.38 -10.82 1.60
C SER A 169 -7.01 -9.58 0.96
N ILE A 170 -7.07 -9.54 -0.36
CA ILE A 170 -7.64 -8.41 -1.11
C ILE A 170 -9.16 -8.38 -0.98
N ILE A 171 -9.85 -9.52 -1.06
CA ILE A 171 -11.29 -9.60 -0.83
C ILE A 171 -11.64 -9.10 0.57
N LEU A 172 -10.84 -9.45 1.57
CA LEU A 172 -10.99 -8.96 2.94
C LEU A 172 -10.88 -7.43 2.99
N LEU A 173 -9.80 -6.85 2.44
CA LEU A 173 -9.60 -5.41 2.40
C LEU A 173 -10.77 -4.70 1.71
N LEU A 174 -11.17 -5.18 0.54
CA LEU A 174 -12.25 -4.57 -0.23
C LEU A 174 -13.62 -4.71 0.45
N SER A 175 -13.85 -5.82 1.18
CA SER A 175 -15.06 -5.98 2.00
C SER A 175 -15.13 -4.95 3.12
N PHE A 176 -14.00 -4.64 3.76
CA PHE A 176 -13.91 -3.56 4.75
C PHE A 176 -14.18 -2.19 4.12
N VAL A 177 -13.64 -1.91 2.93
CA VAL A 177 -13.89 -0.66 2.20
C VAL A 177 -15.36 -0.53 1.84
N CYS A 178 -15.98 -1.57 1.26
CA CYS A 178 -17.41 -1.58 0.94
C CYS A 178 -18.28 -1.40 2.19
N GLY A 179 -17.97 -2.10 3.28
CA GLY A 179 -18.68 -1.97 4.55
C GLY A 179 -18.65 -0.54 5.08
N ASN A 180 -17.51 0.13 4.98
CA ASN A 180 -17.38 1.53 5.39
C ASN A 180 -18.14 2.49 4.48
N VAL A 181 -18.11 2.29 3.17
CA VAL A 181 -18.90 3.11 2.24
C VAL A 181 -20.39 3.00 2.54
N ILE A 182 -20.88 1.77 2.75
CA ILE A 182 -22.28 1.52 3.12
C ILE A 182 -22.61 2.22 4.44
N PHE A 183 -21.76 2.05 5.46
CA PHE A 183 -21.95 2.66 6.76
C PHE A 183 -21.95 4.20 6.67
N PHE A 184 -21.01 4.79 5.93
CA PHE A 184 -20.94 6.23 5.71
C PHE A 184 -22.19 6.81 5.04
N ILE A 185 -22.75 6.09 4.06
CA ILE A 185 -23.93 6.54 3.33
C ILE A 185 -25.21 6.43 4.20
N PHE A 186 -25.38 5.33 4.92
CA PHE A 186 -26.63 4.99 5.61
C PHE A 186 -26.64 5.32 7.11
N VAL A 187 -25.51 5.35 7.78
CA VAL A 187 -25.41 5.41 9.25
C VAL A 187 -24.61 6.63 9.74
N SER A 188 -24.45 7.65 8.92
CA SER A 188 -23.57 8.82 9.15
C SER A 188 -23.78 9.61 10.47
N THR A 189 -24.60 9.10 11.40
CA THR A 189 -24.95 9.76 12.66
C THR A 189 -24.37 9.08 13.91
N LEU A 190 -23.69 7.95 13.81
CA LEU A 190 -23.27 7.13 14.95
C LEU A 190 -21.74 6.89 14.99
N GLY A 191 -21.05 7.61 15.86
CA GLY A 191 -19.74 7.24 16.40
C GLY A 191 -18.54 7.19 15.44
N ASP A 192 -17.41 6.71 15.94
CA ASP A 192 -16.15 6.61 15.18
C ASP A 192 -16.18 5.48 14.14
N GLN A 193 -16.66 5.85 12.96
CA GLN A 193 -16.85 4.94 11.81
C GLN A 193 -15.52 4.42 11.24
N THR A 194 -14.43 5.11 11.53
CA THR A 194 -13.12 4.81 10.96
C THR A 194 -12.42 3.64 11.67
N PHE A 195 -12.89 3.22 12.87
CA PHE A 195 -12.29 2.14 13.64
C PHE A 195 -12.26 0.80 12.86
N ILE A 196 -13.39 0.47 12.21
CA ILE A 196 -13.50 -0.80 11.45
C ILE A 196 -12.53 -0.81 10.28
N ILE A 197 -12.47 0.28 9.51
CA ILE A 197 -11.51 0.40 8.39
C ILE A 197 -10.08 0.36 8.90
N ARG A 198 -9.73 1.13 9.92
CA ARG A 198 -8.37 1.15 10.48
C ARG A 198 -7.92 -0.25 10.87
N THR A 199 -8.76 -1.00 11.58
CA THR A 199 -8.46 -2.37 12.00
C THR A 199 -8.28 -3.29 10.81
N GLY A 200 -9.17 -3.22 9.80
CA GLY A 200 -9.06 -4.03 8.59
C GLY A 200 -7.80 -3.72 7.79
N VAL A 201 -7.48 -2.44 7.60
CA VAL A 201 -6.26 -2.01 6.90
C VAL A 201 -5.01 -2.46 7.66
N LEU A 202 -4.95 -2.31 8.98
CA LEU A 202 -3.83 -2.76 9.80
C LEU A 202 -3.58 -4.26 9.69
N LEU A 203 -4.63 -5.06 9.82
CA LEU A 203 -4.54 -6.52 9.66
C LEU A 203 -4.03 -6.90 8.27
N TYR A 204 -4.57 -6.24 7.23
CA TYR A 204 -4.12 -6.47 5.87
C TYR A 204 -2.64 -6.13 5.68
N LEU A 205 -2.20 -4.97 6.18
CA LEU A 205 -0.81 -4.53 6.09
C LEU A 205 0.15 -5.44 6.85
N ALA A 206 -0.24 -5.90 8.04
CA ALA A 206 0.55 -6.86 8.80
C ALA A 206 0.75 -8.17 8.01
N LEU A 207 -0.31 -8.70 7.40
CA LEU A 207 -0.23 -9.88 6.54
C LEU A 207 0.63 -9.62 5.29
N ALA A 208 0.52 -8.45 4.69
CA ALA A 208 1.31 -8.07 3.52
C ALA A 208 2.81 -7.96 3.83
N VAL A 209 3.16 -7.37 4.98
CA VAL A 209 4.57 -7.31 5.46
C VAL A 209 5.13 -8.72 5.68
N VAL A 210 4.40 -9.58 6.38
CA VAL A 210 4.81 -10.98 6.60
C VAL A 210 5.01 -11.70 5.28
N ASN A 211 4.10 -11.52 4.32
CA ASN A 211 4.21 -12.14 2.99
C ASN A 211 5.39 -11.59 2.20
N GLY A 212 5.63 -10.27 2.24
CA GLY A 212 6.78 -9.62 1.63
C GLY A 212 8.11 -10.14 2.17
N ILE A 213 8.23 -10.26 3.50
CA ILE A 213 9.42 -10.83 4.15
C ILE A 213 9.62 -12.28 3.72
N ARG A 214 8.56 -13.10 3.70
CA ARG A 214 8.64 -14.51 3.26
C ARG A 214 9.10 -14.63 1.81
N LYS A 215 8.54 -13.83 0.90
CA LYS A 215 8.96 -13.79 -0.51
C LYS A 215 10.46 -13.44 -0.61
N LEU A 216 10.90 -12.39 0.08
CA LEU A 216 12.29 -11.97 0.08
C LEU A 216 13.24 -13.05 0.63
N MET A 217 12.89 -13.69 1.74
CA MET A 217 13.68 -14.78 2.33
C MET A 217 13.77 -15.99 1.42
N ASN A 218 12.67 -16.38 0.78
CA ASN A 218 12.65 -17.52 -0.14
C ASN A 218 13.59 -17.27 -1.33
N GLU A 219 13.58 -16.06 -1.89
CA GLU A 219 14.47 -15.73 -3.00
C GLU A 219 15.95 -15.68 -2.57
N ILE A 220 16.25 -15.13 -1.39
CA ILE A 220 17.61 -15.16 -0.84
C ILE A 220 18.09 -16.60 -0.66
N ASN A 221 17.23 -17.48 -0.17
CA ASN A 221 17.58 -18.90 0.00
C ASN A 221 17.79 -19.58 -1.35
N ARG A 222 16.93 -19.33 -2.34
CA ARG A 222 17.12 -19.85 -3.72
C ARG A 222 18.42 -19.39 -4.36
N GLU A 223 18.79 -18.12 -4.18
CA GLU A 223 20.09 -17.63 -4.65
C GLU A 223 21.27 -18.36 -3.97
N ARG A 224 21.17 -18.58 -2.65
CA ARG A 224 22.19 -19.31 -1.90
C ARG A 224 22.30 -20.77 -2.38
N GLU A 225 21.16 -21.45 -2.52
CA GLU A 225 21.13 -22.83 -3.03
C GLU A 225 21.71 -22.91 -4.46
N SER A 226 21.33 -21.97 -5.32
CA SER A 226 21.87 -21.93 -6.69
C SER A 226 23.39 -21.74 -6.71
N ARG A 227 23.93 -20.85 -5.86
CA ARG A 227 25.38 -20.64 -5.73
C ARG A 227 26.09 -21.90 -5.21
N LEU A 228 25.53 -22.55 -4.18
CA LEU A 228 26.07 -23.79 -3.65
C LEU A 228 26.07 -24.91 -4.68
N LEU A 229 24.97 -25.04 -5.44
CA LEU A 229 24.87 -26.03 -6.52
C LEU A 229 25.88 -25.73 -7.63
N GLN A 230 26.10 -24.47 -8.00
CA GLN A 230 27.14 -24.08 -8.94
C GLN A 230 28.54 -24.40 -8.42
N GLU A 231 28.83 -24.08 -7.15
CA GLU A 231 30.11 -24.41 -6.55
C GLU A 231 30.36 -25.93 -6.56
N ILE A 232 29.38 -26.73 -6.18
CA ILE A 232 29.48 -28.20 -6.21
C ILE A 232 29.61 -28.73 -7.67
N ALA A 233 28.90 -28.13 -8.62
CA ALA A 233 28.92 -28.55 -10.01
C ALA A 233 30.25 -28.23 -10.73
N TYR A 234 30.91 -27.13 -10.36
CA TYR A 234 32.10 -26.65 -11.04
C TYR A 234 33.42 -26.86 -10.29
N THR A 235 33.35 -27.27 -9.00
CA THR A 235 34.52 -27.45 -8.16
C THR A 235 34.70 -28.91 -7.80
N ASP A 236 35.90 -29.43 -7.95
CA ASP A 236 36.26 -30.77 -7.49
C ASP A 236 36.36 -30.80 -5.96
N LYS A 237 35.66 -31.76 -5.33
CA LYS A 237 35.58 -31.83 -3.85
C LYS A 237 36.90 -32.15 -3.17
N LEU A 238 37.83 -32.83 -3.86
CA LEU A 238 39.11 -33.26 -3.31
C LEU A 238 40.20 -32.22 -3.52
N THR A 239 40.30 -31.68 -4.72
CA THR A 239 41.39 -30.74 -5.08
C THR A 239 41.03 -29.28 -4.85
N LYS A 240 39.74 -28.95 -4.64
CA LYS A 240 39.22 -27.56 -4.58
C LYS A 240 39.47 -26.76 -5.88
N MET A 241 39.87 -27.39 -6.95
CA MET A 241 40.12 -26.80 -8.27
C MET A 241 38.85 -26.93 -9.16
N GLY A 242 38.81 -26.16 -10.24
CA GLY A 242 37.75 -26.32 -11.26
C GLY A 242 37.75 -27.73 -11.81
N ASN A 243 36.57 -28.35 -11.90
CA ASN A 243 36.42 -29.66 -12.53
C ASN A 243 36.30 -29.53 -14.07
N ARG A 244 36.15 -30.66 -14.77
CA ARG A 244 36.03 -30.70 -16.22
C ARG A 244 34.93 -29.78 -16.75
N TYR A 245 33.77 -29.65 -16.04
CA TYR A 245 32.68 -28.77 -16.44
C TYR A 245 33.04 -27.29 -16.33
N ALA A 246 33.85 -26.90 -15.32
CA ALA A 246 34.37 -25.55 -15.22
C ALA A 246 35.28 -25.22 -16.42
N LEU A 247 36.16 -26.11 -16.79
CA LEU A 247 37.04 -25.94 -17.94
C LEU A 247 36.27 -25.80 -19.26
N GLU A 248 35.25 -26.64 -19.48
CA GLU A 248 34.39 -26.55 -20.67
C GLU A 248 33.59 -25.26 -20.74
N ARG A 249 33.10 -24.73 -19.60
CA ARG A 249 32.42 -23.43 -19.54
C ARG A 249 33.37 -22.30 -19.90
N ASP A 250 34.53 -22.25 -19.25
CA ASP A 250 35.51 -21.19 -19.45
C ASP A 250 36.04 -21.18 -20.91
N ALA A 251 36.22 -22.37 -21.50
CA ALA A 251 36.57 -22.50 -22.93
C ALA A 251 35.47 -21.94 -23.87
N ARG A 252 34.17 -22.16 -23.55
CA ARG A 252 33.06 -21.59 -24.33
C ARG A 252 32.97 -20.06 -24.19
N GLU A 253 33.16 -19.53 -23.00
CA GLU A 253 33.17 -18.09 -22.79
C GLU A 253 34.30 -17.39 -23.54
N CYS A 254 35.53 -17.97 -23.56
CA CYS A 254 36.64 -17.46 -24.36
C CYS A 254 36.37 -17.46 -25.87
N VAL A 255 35.67 -18.47 -26.39
CA VAL A 255 35.27 -18.52 -27.81
C VAL A 255 34.23 -17.46 -28.14
N LEU A 256 33.28 -17.21 -27.26
CA LEU A 256 32.23 -16.18 -27.45
C LEU A 256 32.81 -14.76 -27.40
N GLU A 257 33.77 -14.49 -26.52
CA GLU A 257 34.45 -13.20 -26.47
C GLU A 257 35.29 -12.94 -27.73
N GLN A 258 35.94 -13.96 -28.29
CA GLN A 258 36.70 -13.82 -29.55
C GLN A 258 35.77 -13.59 -30.74
N THR A 259 34.56 -14.12 -30.76
CA THR A 259 33.59 -13.94 -31.87
C THR A 259 32.87 -12.59 -31.79
N SER A 260 32.86 -11.92 -30.65
CA SER A 260 32.24 -10.59 -30.46
C SER A 260 33.17 -9.41 -30.86
N ILE A 261 34.41 -9.67 -31.22
CA ILE A 261 35.42 -8.66 -31.60
C ILE A 261 35.61 -8.57 -33.14
N VAL A 262 34.88 -9.35 -33.93
CA VAL A 262 34.83 -9.29 -35.39
C VAL A 262 33.50 -8.67 -35.81
#